data_2919b6707e81f6df806cbc71b5da53df
#
_entry.id   2919b6707e81f6df806cbc71b5da53df
#
_cell.length_a   1.000
_cell.length_b   1.000
_cell.length_c   1.000
_cell.angle_alpha   90.00
_cell.angle_beta   90.00
_cell.angle_gamma   90.00
#
_symmetry.space_group_name_H-M   'P 1'
#
loop_
_entity.id
_entity.type
_entity.pdbx_description
1 polymer ?
#
loop_
_entity_poly.entity_id
_entity_poly.type
_entity_poly.pdbx_seq_one_letter_code
_entity_poly.pdbx_strand_id
1 'polypeptide(L)'
;KLYTFVPYEVDRELETIDFLEVSKTAKECKPKLIVAGASAYTRTIDFEKFRQIADSVDAKLMVDMAHISGLVAAGIHPSPVESADIVTSTTHKTLRGPRGAFIMCNEEFAPSIDKAVFPGSQGGPFMHIIAGKAVCFGEALKPAFKKYARQTVSNAKALAFALA
;
A
#
# COMPACT_ATOMS: atom_id res chain seq x y z
N LYS A 1 -10.83 16.47 17.29
CA LYS A 1 -9.77 15.62 16.72
C LYS A 1 -10.20 14.17 16.95
N LEU A 2 -10.46 13.42 15.86
CA LEU A 2 -10.94 12.01 15.98
C LEU A 2 -9.81 11.05 16.33
N TYR A 3 -8.59 11.32 15.84
CA TYR A 3 -7.42 10.46 16.02
C TYR A 3 -6.20 11.31 16.40
N THR A 4 -5.27 10.69 17.11
CA THR A 4 -3.93 11.22 17.36
C THR A 4 -2.96 10.52 16.43
N PHE A 5 -2.35 11.28 15.53
CA PHE A 5 -1.33 10.77 14.61
C PHE A 5 0.06 11.04 15.19
N VAL A 6 0.89 10.01 15.20
CA VAL A 6 2.30 10.10 15.55
C VAL A 6 3.09 9.67 14.31
N PRO A 7 3.80 10.60 13.65
CA PRO A 7 4.55 10.28 12.44
C PRO A 7 5.84 9.52 12.76
N TYR A 8 6.29 8.73 11.81
CA TYR A 8 7.67 8.26 11.69
C TYR A 8 8.22 8.74 10.36
N GLU A 9 9.53 8.85 10.28
CA GLU A 9 10.21 9.44 9.12
C GLU A 9 11.24 8.47 8.53
N VAL A 10 11.84 8.85 7.42
CA VAL A 10 13.01 8.20 6.86
C VAL A 10 14.27 8.76 7.54
N ASP A 11 15.31 7.94 7.62
CA ASP A 11 16.63 8.38 8.01
C ASP A 11 17.12 9.45 7.02
N ARG A 12 17.70 10.55 7.54
CA ARG A 12 18.08 11.72 6.72
C ARG A 12 19.32 11.49 5.86
N GLU A 13 20.20 10.60 6.27
CA GLU A 13 21.45 10.31 5.54
C GLU A 13 21.22 9.16 4.55
N LEU A 14 20.53 8.11 4.98
CA LEU A 14 20.30 6.91 4.17
C LEU A 14 19.07 7.02 3.27
N GLU A 15 18.17 7.96 3.56
CA GLU A 15 16.88 8.14 2.86
C GLU A 15 16.03 6.86 2.86
N THR A 16 16.17 6.03 3.89
CA THR A 16 15.44 4.78 4.08
C THR A 16 14.60 4.83 5.35
N ILE A 17 13.54 4.02 5.41
CA ILE A 17 12.73 3.87 6.61
C ILE A 17 13.63 3.32 7.74
N ASP A 18 13.74 4.07 8.83
CA ASP A 18 14.45 3.63 10.03
C ASP A 18 13.53 2.78 10.92
N PHE A 19 13.63 1.47 10.78
CA PHE A 19 12.82 0.52 11.54
C PHE A 19 13.13 0.51 13.05
N LEU A 20 14.29 0.99 13.48
CA LEU A 20 14.59 1.14 14.91
C LEU A 20 13.78 2.30 15.49
N GLU A 21 13.73 3.42 14.79
CA GLU A 21 12.92 4.57 15.20
C GLU A 21 11.41 4.26 15.11
N VAL A 22 10.95 3.54 14.06
CA VAL A 22 9.56 3.07 13.98
C VAL A 22 9.20 2.20 15.18
N SER A 23 10.07 1.25 15.55
CA SER A 23 9.86 0.36 16.71
C SER A 23 9.83 1.12 18.03
N LYS A 24 10.74 2.07 18.20
CA LYS A 24 10.81 2.92 19.40
C LYS A 24 9.54 3.76 19.53
N THR A 25 9.16 4.47 18.49
CA THR A 25 7.94 5.30 18.44
C THR A 25 6.71 4.47 18.73
N ALA A 26 6.58 3.27 18.14
CA ALA A 26 5.47 2.37 18.41
C ALA A 26 5.38 1.94 19.88
N LYS A 27 6.50 1.61 20.52
CA LYS A 27 6.56 1.24 21.93
C LYS A 27 6.18 2.40 22.86
N GLU A 28 6.57 3.62 22.52
CA GLU A 28 6.27 4.83 23.28
C GLU A 28 4.80 5.22 23.16
N CYS A 29 4.25 5.28 21.96
CA CYS A 29 2.87 5.75 21.74
C CYS A 29 1.80 4.65 21.79
N LYS A 30 2.18 3.37 21.73
CA LYS A 30 1.28 2.19 21.74
C LYS A 30 0.07 2.38 20.84
N PRO A 31 0.28 2.48 19.52
CA PRO A 31 -0.79 2.78 18.59
C PRO A 31 -1.75 1.60 18.49
N LYS A 32 -3.01 1.85 18.15
CA LYS A 32 -3.98 0.80 17.78
C LYS A 32 -3.81 0.36 16.32
N LEU A 33 -3.24 1.24 15.49
CA LEU A 33 -3.03 1.01 14.06
C LEU A 33 -1.69 1.62 13.65
N ILE A 34 -0.87 0.83 12.99
CA ILE A 34 0.30 1.30 12.26
C ILE A 34 -0.07 1.37 10.78
N VAL A 35 0.21 2.51 10.15
CA VAL A 35 -0.04 2.71 8.72
C VAL A 35 1.30 2.74 8.01
N ALA A 36 1.52 1.82 7.08
CA ALA A 36 2.68 1.78 6.21
C ALA A 36 2.30 2.06 4.76
N GLY A 37 3.26 2.50 3.97
CA GLY A 37 3.09 2.89 2.58
C GLY A 37 3.64 4.28 2.32
N ALA A 38 3.84 4.61 1.06
CA ALA A 38 4.41 5.89 0.67
C ALA A 38 4.01 6.30 -0.74
N SER A 39 4.01 7.61 -1.00
CA SER A 39 3.71 8.16 -2.33
C SER A 39 4.96 8.27 -3.22
N ALA A 40 6.13 8.56 -2.64
CA ALA A 40 7.35 8.90 -3.37
C ALA A 40 8.61 8.20 -2.82
N TYR A 41 8.43 7.07 -2.15
CA TYR A 41 9.55 6.30 -1.61
C TYR A 41 10.09 5.36 -2.70
N THR A 42 11.36 5.55 -3.06
CA THR A 42 11.99 4.87 -4.20
C THR A 42 12.70 3.55 -3.84
N ARG A 43 12.64 3.15 -2.58
CA ARG A 43 13.23 1.91 -2.07
C ARG A 43 12.16 0.85 -1.87
N THR A 44 12.60 -0.39 -1.68
CA THR A 44 11.70 -1.49 -1.30
C THR A 44 11.24 -1.31 0.14
N ILE A 45 9.94 -1.48 0.38
CA ILE A 45 9.35 -1.44 1.72
C ILE A 45 9.35 -2.87 2.27
N ASP A 46 9.88 -3.05 3.48
CA ASP A 46 9.90 -4.31 4.20
C ASP A 46 8.65 -4.41 5.08
N PHE A 47 7.60 -5.05 4.55
CA PHE A 47 6.32 -5.20 5.25
C PHE A 47 6.39 -6.18 6.43
N GLU A 48 7.30 -7.15 6.37
CA GLU A 48 7.53 -8.10 7.47
C GLU A 48 8.05 -7.39 8.73
N LYS A 49 8.97 -6.44 8.57
CA LYS A 49 9.43 -5.63 9.69
C LYS A 49 8.32 -4.79 10.31
N PHE A 50 7.43 -4.21 9.47
CA PHE A 50 6.26 -3.51 9.99
C PHE A 50 5.33 -4.46 10.75
N ARG A 51 5.12 -5.69 10.25
CA ARG A 51 4.32 -6.71 10.96
C ARG A 51 4.90 -7.03 12.33
N GLN A 52 6.20 -7.33 12.39
CA GLN A 52 6.90 -7.62 13.64
C GLN A 52 6.78 -6.47 14.65
N ILE A 53 6.90 -5.23 14.19
CA ILE A 53 6.72 -4.05 15.05
C ILE A 53 5.28 -3.96 15.54
N ALA A 54 4.30 -4.13 14.67
CA ALA A 54 2.88 -4.07 15.03
C ALA A 54 2.54 -5.14 16.07
N ASP A 55 2.99 -6.38 15.88
CA ASP A 55 2.80 -7.47 16.84
C ASP A 55 3.44 -7.17 18.19
N SER A 56 4.62 -6.54 18.19
CA SER A 56 5.31 -6.21 19.45
C SER A 56 4.59 -5.23 20.36
N VAL A 57 3.59 -4.51 19.83
CA VAL A 57 2.79 -3.51 20.56
C VAL A 57 1.28 -3.77 20.50
N ASP A 58 0.89 -4.96 20.01
CA ASP A 58 -0.53 -5.37 19.83
C ASP A 58 -1.32 -4.38 18.94
N ALA A 59 -0.66 -3.86 17.90
CA ALA A 59 -1.27 -2.97 16.92
C ALA A 59 -1.72 -3.73 15.66
N LYS A 60 -2.75 -3.23 14.99
CA LYS A 60 -3.09 -3.66 13.64
C LYS A 60 -2.17 -2.97 12.63
N LEU A 61 -1.88 -3.65 11.53
CA LEU A 61 -1.10 -3.12 10.43
C LEU A 61 -1.98 -2.85 9.21
N MET A 62 -2.04 -1.61 8.77
CA MET A 62 -2.64 -1.22 7.50
C MET A 62 -1.54 -0.79 6.53
N VAL A 63 -1.58 -1.31 5.31
CA VAL A 63 -0.65 -0.91 4.25
C VAL A 63 -1.41 -0.26 3.11
N ASP A 64 -1.07 1.00 2.79
CA ASP A 64 -1.49 1.62 1.54
C ASP A 64 -0.43 1.40 0.46
N MET A 65 -0.74 0.52 -0.48
CA MET A 65 0.17 0.19 -1.58
C MET A 65 -0.16 0.92 -2.89
N ALA A 66 -0.99 1.95 -2.85
CA ALA A 66 -1.55 2.59 -4.04
C ALA A 66 -0.51 2.96 -5.10
N HIS A 67 0.65 3.48 -4.70
CA HIS A 67 1.71 3.88 -5.64
C HIS A 67 2.49 2.70 -6.24
N ILE A 68 2.57 1.58 -5.54
CA ILE A 68 3.35 0.40 -5.94
C ILE A 68 2.50 -0.81 -6.29
N SER A 69 1.17 -0.71 -6.24
CA SER A 69 0.27 -1.85 -6.43
C SER A 69 0.45 -2.58 -7.77
N GLY A 70 0.76 -1.87 -8.84
CA GLY A 70 1.11 -2.49 -10.12
C GLY A 70 2.44 -3.25 -10.09
N LEU A 71 3.42 -2.79 -9.29
CA LEU A 71 4.69 -3.49 -9.10
C LEU A 71 4.50 -4.74 -8.23
N VAL A 72 3.63 -4.65 -7.21
CA VAL A 72 3.24 -5.79 -6.37
C VAL A 72 2.52 -6.85 -7.20
N ALA A 73 1.52 -6.46 -7.99
CA ALA A 73 0.78 -7.37 -8.88
C ALA A 73 1.70 -8.05 -9.92
N ALA A 74 2.74 -7.36 -10.37
CA ALA A 74 3.74 -7.90 -11.28
C ALA A 74 4.82 -8.76 -10.58
N GLY A 75 4.83 -8.85 -9.26
CA GLY A 75 5.85 -9.56 -8.48
C GLY A 75 7.24 -8.91 -8.56
N ILE A 76 7.30 -7.58 -8.69
CA ILE A 76 8.54 -6.79 -8.75
C ILE A 76 8.84 -6.13 -7.39
N HIS A 77 7.81 -5.84 -6.62
CA HIS A 77 7.90 -5.39 -5.24
C HIS A 77 7.26 -6.44 -4.33
N PRO A 78 7.75 -6.65 -3.09
CA PRO A 78 7.10 -7.52 -2.12
C PRO A 78 5.63 -7.17 -1.91
N SER A 79 4.81 -8.18 -1.68
CA SER A 79 3.39 -8.02 -1.40
C SER A 79 3.16 -7.76 0.09
N PRO A 80 2.32 -6.79 0.47
CA PRO A 80 1.93 -6.61 1.87
C PRO A 80 0.79 -7.53 2.32
N VAL A 81 0.18 -8.29 1.40
CA VAL A 81 -1.11 -8.97 1.65
C VAL A 81 -1.02 -9.99 2.79
N GLU A 82 0.09 -10.71 2.91
CA GLU A 82 0.27 -11.71 3.95
C GLU A 82 0.71 -11.10 5.29
N SER A 83 1.31 -9.89 5.26
CA SER A 83 1.83 -9.24 6.47
C SER A 83 0.83 -8.27 7.10
N ALA A 84 -0.11 -7.71 6.33
CA ALA A 84 -1.02 -6.66 6.79
C ALA A 84 -2.41 -7.20 7.13
N ASP A 85 -3.04 -6.60 8.15
CA ASP A 85 -4.45 -6.87 8.48
C ASP A 85 -5.39 -6.22 7.45
N ILE A 86 -4.99 -5.06 6.94
CA ILE A 86 -5.75 -4.28 5.96
C ILE A 86 -4.79 -3.74 4.90
N VAL A 87 -5.15 -3.89 3.63
CA VAL A 87 -4.41 -3.33 2.49
C VAL A 87 -5.33 -2.44 1.68
N THR A 88 -4.92 -1.20 1.46
CA THR A 88 -5.63 -0.25 0.59
C THR A 88 -4.84 0.03 -0.68
N SER A 89 -5.55 0.30 -1.75
CA SER A 89 -4.93 0.72 -3.00
C SER A 89 -5.89 1.51 -3.87
N THR A 90 -5.33 2.34 -4.73
CA THR A 90 -6.02 2.90 -5.88
C THR A 90 -5.85 1.99 -7.10
N THR A 91 -6.76 2.11 -8.07
CA THR A 91 -6.67 1.38 -9.34
C THR A 91 -6.01 2.17 -10.47
N HIS A 92 -5.86 3.49 -10.33
CA HIS A 92 -5.48 4.41 -11.41
C HIS A 92 -4.02 4.89 -11.40
N LYS A 93 -3.16 4.26 -10.59
CA LYS A 93 -1.72 4.55 -10.58
C LYS A 93 -0.94 3.46 -11.31
N THR A 94 -0.01 2.78 -10.69
CA THR A 94 0.80 1.73 -11.32
C THR A 94 -0.02 0.52 -11.81
N LEU A 95 -1.24 0.30 -11.30
CA LEU A 95 -2.18 -0.70 -11.84
C LEU A 95 -2.76 -0.31 -13.20
N ARG A 96 -2.71 0.98 -13.58
CA ARG A 96 -3.13 1.43 -14.91
C ARG A 96 -4.63 1.26 -15.19
N GLY A 97 -5.46 1.28 -14.15
CA GLY A 97 -6.91 1.11 -14.22
C GLY A 97 -7.70 2.42 -14.16
N PRO A 98 -9.02 2.33 -14.02
CA PRO A 98 -9.89 3.49 -13.89
C PRO A 98 -9.67 4.17 -12.53
N ARG A 99 -10.11 5.43 -12.42
CA ARG A 99 -10.09 6.15 -11.14
C ARG A 99 -11.01 5.47 -10.14
N GLY A 100 -10.43 4.98 -9.06
CA GLY A 100 -11.12 4.25 -8.01
C GLY A 100 -10.13 3.65 -7.03
N ALA A 101 -10.65 2.90 -6.07
CA ALA A 101 -9.88 2.24 -5.03
C ALA A 101 -10.45 0.86 -4.71
N PHE A 102 -9.70 0.09 -3.94
CA PHE A 102 -10.16 -1.15 -3.33
C PHE A 102 -9.50 -1.34 -1.97
N ILE A 103 -10.13 -2.13 -1.13
CA ILE A 103 -9.63 -2.54 0.17
C ILE A 103 -9.63 -4.07 0.20
N MET A 104 -8.56 -4.65 0.69
CA MET A 104 -8.45 -6.06 1.06
C MET A 104 -8.19 -6.12 2.56
N CYS A 105 -8.75 -7.10 3.24
CA CYS A 105 -8.57 -7.26 4.68
C CYS A 105 -8.78 -8.70 5.11
N ASN A 106 -8.35 -9.02 6.32
CA ASN A 106 -8.73 -10.25 6.98
C ASN A 106 -10.25 -10.32 7.19
N GLU A 107 -10.82 -11.50 7.15
CA GLU A 107 -12.27 -11.74 7.18
C GLU A 107 -12.96 -11.07 8.39
N GLU A 108 -12.28 -11.04 9.54
CA GLU A 108 -12.80 -10.42 10.78
C GLU A 108 -13.12 -8.92 10.61
N PHE A 109 -12.44 -8.21 9.72
CA PHE A 109 -12.65 -6.77 9.48
C PHE A 109 -13.67 -6.48 8.38
N ALA A 110 -13.98 -7.44 7.51
CA ALA A 110 -14.78 -7.23 6.32
C ALA A 110 -16.16 -6.60 6.64
N PRO A 111 -16.95 -7.10 7.62
CA PRO A 111 -18.27 -6.50 7.89
C PRO A 111 -18.20 -5.04 8.35
N SER A 112 -17.16 -4.69 9.12
CA SER A 112 -16.95 -3.33 9.62
C SER A 112 -16.51 -2.38 8.50
N ILE A 113 -15.62 -2.85 7.63
CA ILE A 113 -15.12 -2.08 6.48
C ILE A 113 -16.23 -1.87 5.47
N ASP A 114 -16.99 -2.91 5.13
CA ASP A 114 -18.13 -2.81 4.20
C ASP A 114 -19.14 -1.78 4.68
N LYS A 115 -19.51 -1.82 5.97
CA LYS A 115 -20.43 -0.84 6.57
C LYS A 115 -19.84 0.58 6.58
N ALA A 116 -18.54 0.72 6.83
CA ALA A 116 -17.88 2.03 6.83
C ALA A 116 -17.80 2.61 5.41
N VAL A 117 -17.62 1.79 4.40
CA VAL A 117 -17.63 2.20 2.99
C VAL A 117 -19.05 2.52 2.56
N PHE A 118 -19.99 1.56 2.69
CA PHE A 118 -21.38 1.76 2.30
C PHE A 118 -22.32 1.23 3.40
N PRO A 119 -23.23 2.06 3.92
CA PRO A 119 -23.50 3.46 3.54
C PRO A 119 -22.68 4.50 4.34
N GLY A 120 -21.66 4.10 5.08
CA GLY A 120 -20.98 4.97 6.06
C GLY A 120 -20.33 6.22 5.44
N SER A 121 -19.63 6.06 4.33
CA SER A 121 -18.88 7.17 3.69
C SER A 121 -19.21 7.35 2.20
N GLN A 122 -19.77 6.36 1.54
CA GLN A 122 -20.07 6.36 0.11
C GLN A 122 -21.50 5.90 -0.17
N GLY A 123 -21.99 6.17 -1.38
CA GLY A 123 -23.24 5.67 -1.93
C GLY A 123 -23.02 4.56 -2.96
N GLY A 124 -24.01 4.36 -3.83
CA GLY A 124 -23.93 3.36 -4.89
C GLY A 124 -22.77 3.60 -5.85
N PRO A 125 -22.00 2.57 -6.21
CA PRO A 125 -20.84 2.70 -7.08
C PRO A 125 -21.25 2.88 -8.55
N PHE A 126 -20.39 3.51 -9.33
CA PHE A 126 -20.53 3.59 -10.78
C PHE A 126 -20.16 2.25 -11.43
N MET A 127 -21.14 1.60 -12.06
CA MET A 127 -20.94 0.25 -12.64
C MET A 127 -19.92 0.23 -13.78
N HIS A 128 -19.78 1.30 -14.56
CA HIS A 128 -18.75 1.41 -15.59
C HIS A 128 -17.34 1.44 -14.98
N ILE A 129 -17.17 2.03 -13.80
CA ILE A 129 -15.89 2.00 -13.07
C ILE A 129 -15.62 0.58 -12.55
N ILE A 130 -16.63 -0.13 -12.04
CA ILE A 130 -16.47 -1.53 -11.61
C ILE A 130 -16.08 -2.43 -12.78
N ALA A 131 -16.74 -2.27 -13.92
CA ALA A 131 -16.38 -2.99 -15.15
C ALA A 131 -14.93 -2.67 -15.59
N GLY A 132 -14.53 -1.40 -15.53
CA GLY A 132 -13.16 -0.98 -15.79
C GLY A 132 -12.14 -1.59 -14.83
N LYS A 133 -12.47 -1.73 -13.54
CA LYS A 133 -11.61 -2.42 -12.56
C LYS A 133 -11.45 -3.90 -12.91
N ALA A 134 -12.52 -4.58 -13.31
CA ALA A 134 -12.45 -5.98 -13.72
C ALA A 134 -11.52 -6.18 -14.92
N VAL A 135 -11.59 -5.32 -15.93
CA VAL A 135 -10.66 -5.33 -17.07
C VAL A 135 -9.22 -5.07 -16.62
N CYS A 136 -9.01 -4.06 -15.79
CA CYS A 136 -7.70 -3.71 -15.23
C CYS A 136 -7.06 -4.90 -14.50
N PHE A 137 -7.78 -5.58 -13.62
CA PHE A 137 -7.27 -6.75 -12.91
C PHE A 137 -7.02 -7.92 -13.85
N GLY A 138 -7.91 -8.16 -14.82
CA GLY A 138 -7.70 -9.17 -15.87
C GLY A 138 -6.46 -8.89 -16.73
N GLU A 139 -6.12 -7.62 -16.98
CA GLU A 139 -4.88 -7.26 -17.67
C GLU A 139 -3.65 -7.44 -16.77
N ALA A 140 -3.75 -7.11 -15.48
CA ALA A 140 -2.66 -7.23 -14.52
C ALA A 140 -2.20 -8.69 -14.32
N LEU A 141 -3.09 -9.66 -14.53
CA LEU A 141 -2.77 -11.09 -14.49
C LEU A 141 -1.96 -11.59 -15.70
N LYS A 142 -1.90 -10.81 -16.79
CA LYS A 142 -1.24 -11.25 -18.02
C LYS A 142 0.29 -11.06 -17.97
N PRO A 143 1.08 -11.94 -18.60
CA PRO A 143 2.54 -11.78 -18.69
C PRO A 143 2.99 -10.44 -19.28
N ALA A 144 2.19 -9.87 -20.18
CA ALA A 144 2.46 -8.55 -20.77
C ALA A 144 2.50 -7.44 -19.73
N PHE A 145 1.68 -7.50 -18.69
CA PHE A 145 1.69 -6.52 -17.59
C PHE A 145 2.99 -6.60 -16.79
N LYS A 146 3.49 -7.81 -16.53
CA LYS A 146 4.79 -8.01 -15.85
C LYS A 146 5.95 -7.41 -16.64
N LYS A 147 5.93 -7.56 -17.98
CA LYS A 147 6.92 -6.93 -18.87
C LYS A 147 6.82 -5.40 -18.81
N TYR A 148 5.62 -4.85 -18.87
CA TYR A 148 5.36 -3.42 -18.73
C TYR A 148 5.89 -2.87 -17.40
N ALA A 149 5.59 -3.51 -16.28
CA ALA A 149 6.03 -3.06 -14.97
C ALA A 149 7.56 -3.09 -14.81
N ARG A 150 8.23 -4.12 -15.35
CA ARG A 150 9.71 -4.17 -15.40
C ARG A 150 10.27 -3.02 -16.23
N GLN A 151 9.66 -2.71 -17.37
CA GLN A 151 10.11 -1.59 -18.21
C GLN A 151 9.95 -0.25 -17.47
N THR A 152 8.86 -0.07 -16.71
CA THR A 152 8.64 1.12 -15.89
C THR A 152 9.78 1.33 -14.89
N VAL A 153 10.19 0.28 -14.17
CA VAL A 153 11.31 0.34 -13.23
C VAL A 153 12.63 0.63 -13.94
N SER A 154 12.87 -0.01 -15.10
CA SER A 154 14.08 0.24 -15.90
C SER A 154 14.16 1.70 -16.37
N ASN A 155 13.03 2.26 -16.84
CA ASN A 155 12.96 3.65 -17.27
C ASN A 155 13.20 4.62 -16.08
N ALA A 156 12.64 4.34 -14.91
CA ALA A 156 12.86 5.15 -13.72
C ALA A 156 14.35 5.17 -13.31
N LYS A 157 15.01 4.01 -13.37
CA LYS A 157 16.46 3.92 -13.10
C LYS A 157 17.29 4.70 -14.11
N ALA A 158 16.97 4.59 -15.40
CA ALA A 158 17.67 5.33 -16.46
C ALA A 158 17.47 6.85 -16.29
N LEU A 159 16.25 7.29 -15.94
CA LEU A 159 15.98 8.70 -15.67
C LEU A 159 16.75 9.19 -14.46
N ALA A 160 16.74 8.47 -13.35
CA ALA A 160 17.49 8.84 -12.14
C ALA A 160 18.98 8.98 -12.43
N PHE A 161 19.56 8.04 -13.18
CA PHE A 161 20.97 8.10 -13.58
C PHE A 161 21.30 9.31 -14.46
N ALA A 162 20.37 9.70 -15.34
CA ALA A 162 20.59 10.83 -16.25
C ALA A 162 20.43 12.20 -15.57
N LEU A 163 19.77 12.24 -14.39
CA LEU A 163 19.54 13.47 -13.62
C LEU A 163 20.54 13.67 -12.48
N ALA A 164 21.27 12.64 -12.08
CA ALA A 164 22.31 12.67 -11.06
C ALA A 164 23.65 13.14 -11.64
#